data_c32ab38537785bdcbdf1427859f1e6f4
#
_entry.id   c32ab38537785bdcbdf1427859f1e6f4
#
_cell.length_a   1.000
_cell.length_b   1.000
_cell.length_c   1.000
_cell.angle_alpha   90.00
_cell.angle_beta   90.00
_cell.angle_gamma   90.00
#
_symmetry.space_group_name_H-M   'P 1'
#
loop_
_entity.id
_entity.type
_entity.pdbx_description
1 polymer ?
#
loop_
_entity_poly.entity_id
_entity_poly.type
_entity_poly.pdbx_seq_one_letter_code
_entity_poly.pdbx_strand_id
1 'polypeptide(L)'
;AKNIRVIRFPAWEPIHNYPLPSPSPKFFRMLFLLRRERPDIVISRTRFFATSLLALAYAKARGIPLVHIEHGSDYASFNGSIKTFLGKCYDHVFGWIVLRFADRVIANSQASASFVKKLSGRDAMVIYRGTKTQIIEQCVPDQKTVEAYRGKTIIAFIGRLIDGKGTRDLITALARLERTDIVTFIIGGGPEEAHLKKMTTKYRLENQVIFFGNLPFEKALGILKTADVVVNPSYTEGLPTSVTEAALCRKAIIATDVGGTREVISGSGDGFLIPPRRPELIAEKIRYLLDHPDEREQLGKNAYAEVSEKFSWDRASDHYIEILSGLAENKKKHR
;
A
#
# COMPACT_ATOMS: atom_id res chain seq x y z
N ALA A 1 6.04 1.30 -23.27
CA ALA A 1 5.41 2.61 -23.38
C ALA A 1 6.34 3.58 -24.13
N LYS A 2 6.12 3.76 -25.47
CA LYS A 2 7.00 4.57 -26.34
C LYS A 2 6.91 6.08 -26.09
N ASN A 3 5.93 6.56 -25.31
CA ASN A 3 5.62 8.00 -25.18
C ASN A 3 5.74 8.54 -23.73
N ILE A 4 6.50 7.87 -22.87
CA ILE A 4 6.69 8.33 -21.49
C ILE A 4 8.10 8.90 -21.34
N ARG A 5 8.19 10.19 -20.94
CA ARG A 5 9.44 10.82 -20.55
C ARG A 5 9.52 10.89 -19.03
N VAL A 6 10.55 10.26 -18.44
CA VAL A 6 10.80 10.28 -17.00
C VAL A 6 11.88 11.28 -16.68
N ILE A 7 11.58 12.28 -15.86
CA ILE A 7 12.53 13.30 -15.37
C ILE A 7 12.77 13.04 -13.88
N ARG A 8 14.02 12.79 -13.51
CA ARG A 8 14.44 12.60 -12.11
C ARG A 8 15.31 13.74 -11.66
N PHE A 9 15.10 14.18 -10.43
CA PHE A 9 15.91 15.20 -9.77
C PHE A 9 16.28 14.75 -8.36
N PRO A 10 17.39 15.28 -7.79
CA PRO A 10 17.81 14.93 -6.44
C PRO A 10 16.79 15.36 -5.39
N ALA A 11 16.69 14.56 -4.36
CA ALA A 11 15.88 14.87 -3.20
C ALA A 11 16.68 14.70 -1.92
N TRP A 12 16.35 15.47 -0.89
CA TRP A 12 16.80 15.25 0.48
C TRP A 12 15.77 14.37 1.19
N GLU A 13 16.22 13.49 2.05
CA GLU A 13 15.35 12.66 2.89
C GLU A 13 15.56 12.99 4.37
N PRO A 14 15.15 14.17 4.85
CA PRO A 14 15.28 14.54 6.27
C PRO A 14 14.44 13.65 7.17
N ILE A 15 13.38 13.07 6.62
CA ILE A 15 12.55 12.06 7.24
C ILE A 15 12.52 10.88 6.27
N HIS A 16 12.86 9.70 6.76
CA HIS A 16 12.91 8.49 5.94
C HIS A 16 11.57 8.25 5.18
N ASN A 17 11.67 8.00 3.88
CA ASN A 17 10.54 7.88 2.94
C ASN A 17 9.72 9.16 2.66
N TYR A 18 10.20 10.35 3.06
CA TYR A 18 9.57 11.63 2.74
C TYR A 18 10.57 12.57 2.05
N PRO A 19 10.82 12.34 0.76
CA PRO A 19 11.79 13.13 0.00
C PRO A 19 11.28 14.56 -0.21
N LEU A 20 12.16 15.52 0.08
CA LEU A 20 11.98 16.91 -0.29
C LEU A 20 12.84 17.21 -1.53
N PRO A 21 12.33 17.95 -2.53
CA PRO A 21 13.12 18.35 -3.67
C PRO A 21 14.39 19.12 -3.22
N SER A 22 15.56 18.66 -3.64
CA SER A 22 16.80 19.36 -3.40
C SER A 22 16.91 20.56 -4.35
N PRO A 23 17.21 21.80 -3.88
CA PRO A 23 17.41 22.97 -4.73
C PRO A 23 18.76 22.87 -5.49
N SER A 24 18.86 21.91 -6.38
CA SER A 24 20.03 21.61 -7.20
C SER A 24 19.87 22.18 -8.62
N PRO A 25 20.96 22.35 -9.39
CA PRO A 25 20.87 22.76 -10.79
C PRO A 25 19.95 21.86 -11.62
N LYS A 26 19.91 20.55 -11.32
CA LYS A 26 19.00 19.59 -11.98
C LYS A 26 17.53 19.89 -11.65
N PHE A 27 17.22 20.28 -10.42
CA PHE A 27 15.88 20.69 -10.02
C PHE A 27 15.43 21.96 -10.77
N PHE A 28 16.27 22.99 -10.82
CA PHE A 28 15.95 24.22 -11.56
C PHE A 28 15.85 23.99 -13.07
N ARG A 29 16.70 23.12 -13.63
CA ARG A 29 16.56 22.69 -15.03
C ARG A 29 15.23 22.00 -15.30
N MET A 30 14.77 21.15 -14.39
CA MET A 30 13.45 20.52 -14.46
C MET A 30 12.33 21.56 -14.46
N LEU A 31 12.37 22.55 -13.55
CA LEU A 31 11.39 23.63 -13.52
C LEU A 31 11.40 24.44 -14.83
N PHE A 32 12.57 24.70 -15.39
CA PHE A 32 12.69 25.36 -16.68
C PHE A 32 12.10 24.56 -17.83
N LEU A 33 12.33 23.24 -17.85
CA LEU A 33 11.72 22.35 -18.82
C LEU A 33 10.18 22.34 -18.69
N LEU A 34 9.67 22.27 -17.48
CA LEU A 34 8.22 22.34 -17.22
C LEU A 34 7.60 23.66 -17.73
N ARG A 35 8.34 24.76 -17.70
CA ARG A 35 7.85 26.05 -18.25
C ARG A 35 7.59 25.97 -19.76
N ARG A 36 8.30 25.14 -20.49
CA ARG A 36 8.14 24.96 -21.94
C ARG A 36 7.06 23.96 -22.29
N GLU A 37 6.74 23.05 -21.36
CA GLU A 37 5.68 22.07 -21.57
C GLU A 37 4.30 22.74 -21.41
N ARG A 38 3.34 22.28 -22.20
CA ARG A 38 1.95 22.69 -22.12
C ARG A 38 1.06 21.47 -21.99
N PRO A 39 1.08 20.75 -20.85
CA PRO A 39 0.24 19.59 -20.67
C PRO A 39 -1.23 20.00 -20.64
N ASP A 40 -2.10 19.11 -21.06
CA ASP A 40 -3.55 19.33 -20.97
C ASP A 40 -4.02 19.16 -19.52
N ILE A 41 -3.37 18.26 -18.75
CA ILE A 41 -3.72 17.95 -17.36
C ILE A 41 -2.42 17.77 -16.57
N VAL A 42 -2.44 18.20 -15.31
CA VAL A 42 -1.42 17.88 -14.30
C VAL A 42 -2.00 16.86 -13.33
N ILE A 43 -1.24 15.82 -13.02
CA ILE A 43 -1.61 14.83 -11.99
C ILE A 43 -0.59 14.88 -10.87
N SER A 44 -1.07 15.05 -9.64
CA SER A 44 -0.26 14.91 -8.42
C SER A 44 -0.73 13.71 -7.59
N ARG A 45 0.17 13.18 -6.78
CA ARG A 45 -0.13 11.99 -5.95
C ARG A 45 0.35 12.20 -4.54
N THR A 46 -0.48 11.84 -3.57
CA THR A 46 -0.18 11.90 -2.14
C THR A 46 0.09 13.32 -1.66
N ARG A 47 -0.85 13.90 -0.94
CA ARG A 47 -0.82 15.28 -0.44
C ARG A 47 0.43 15.64 0.35
N PHE A 48 1.02 14.64 1.02
CA PHE A 48 2.15 14.84 1.92
C PHE A 48 3.46 15.19 1.19
N PHE A 49 3.58 14.91 -0.10
CA PHE A 49 4.78 15.25 -0.85
C PHE A 49 4.78 16.72 -1.28
N ALA A 50 5.89 17.42 -1.03
CA ALA A 50 6.09 18.82 -1.47
C ALA A 50 5.91 19.00 -3.00
N THR A 51 6.16 17.95 -3.78
CA THR A 51 5.89 17.94 -5.22
C THR A 51 4.42 18.12 -5.57
N SER A 52 3.49 17.76 -4.67
CA SER A 52 2.06 18.00 -4.89
C SER A 52 1.69 19.48 -4.79
N LEU A 53 2.36 20.24 -3.89
CA LEU A 53 2.24 21.71 -3.84
C LEU A 53 2.83 22.37 -5.07
N LEU A 54 4.00 21.90 -5.53
CA LEU A 54 4.61 22.40 -6.76
C LEU A 54 3.73 22.13 -7.98
N ALA A 55 3.11 20.96 -8.06
CA ALA A 55 2.17 20.62 -9.11
C ALA A 55 0.92 21.52 -9.08
N LEU A 56 0.39 21.80 -7.89
CA LEU A 56 -0.73 22.73 -7.72
C LEU A 56 -0.35 24.15 -8.18
N ALA A 57 0.78 24.68 -7.69
CA ALA A 57 1.26 26.02 -8.07
C ALA A 57 1.46 26.12 -9.59
N TYR A 58 2.11 25.13 -10.20
CA TYR A 58 2.32 25.08 -11.64
C TYR A 58 1.00 25.04 -12.42
N ALA A 59 0.06 24.16 -12.00
CA ALA A 59 -1.23 24.01 -12.66
C ALA A 59 -2.05 25.31 -12.60
N LYS A 60 -2.14 25.95 -11.42
CA LYS A 60 -2.88 27.19 -11.23
C LYS A 60 -2.25 28.39 -11.99
N ALA A 61 -0.93 28.51 -11.96
CA ALA A 61 -0.24 29.57 -12.71
C ALA A 61 -0.40 29.47 -14.23
N ARG A 62 -0.77 28.30 -14.75
CA ARG A 62 -0.92 28.02 -16.18
C ARG A 62 -2.37 27.83 -16.62
N GLY A 63 -3.33 27.89 -15.71
CA GLY A 63 -4.73 27.57 -16.01
C GLY A 63 -4.93 26.13 -16.49
N ILE A 64 -4.15 25.20 -15.93
CA ILE A 64 -4.21 23.78 -16.31
C ILE A 64 -4.94 23.00 -15.21
N PRO A 65 -5.91 22.14 -15.55
CA PRO A 65 -6.58 21.31 -14.56
C PRO A 65 -5.60 20.44 -13.77
N LEU A 66 -5.75 20.40 -12.43
CA LEU A 66 -5.02 19.51 -11.53
C LEU A 66 -5.93 18.39 -11.04
N VAL A 67 -5.53 17.17 -11.30
CA VAL A 67 -6.11 15.97 -10.67
C VAL A 67 -5.18 15.53 -9.54
N HIS A 68 -5.68 15.48 -8.31
CA HIS A 68 -4.93 14.96 -7.18
C HIS A 68 -5.40 13.54 -6.83
N ILE A 69 -4.45 12.60 -6.70
CA ILE A 69 -4.74 11.22 -6.31
C ILE A 69 -4.26 11.01 -4.87
N GLU A 70 -5.21 10.84 -3.95
CA GLU A 70 -4.91 10.59 -2.54
C GLU A 70 -4.81 9.08 -2.25
N HIS A 71 -3.78 8.73 -1.50
CA HIS A 71 -3.48 7.36 -1.10
C HIS A 71 -3.54 7.12 0.41
N GLY A 72 -3.62 8.17 1.21
CA GLY A 72 -3.66 8.08 2.66
C GLY A 72 -5.09 8.12 3.20
N SER A 73 -5.38 7.31 4.19
CA SER A 73 -6.66 7.26 4.90
C SER A 73 -6.60 7.89 6.30
N ASP A 74 -5.43 8.43 6.68
CA ASP A 74 -5.22 9.08 7.98
C ASP A 74 -4.08 10.10 7.87
N TYR A 75 -3.89 10.87 8.94
CA TYR A 75 -2.77 11.81 9.08
C TYR A 75 -1.43 11.11 9.02
N ALA A 76 -0.40 11.83 8.57
CA ALA A 76 0.96 11.34 8.60
C ALA A 76 1.38 11.03 10.06
N SER A 77 1.81 9.80 10.28
CA SER A 77 2.30 9.32 11.57
C SER A 77 3.76 8.90 11.48
N PHE A 78 4.57 9.31 12.45
CA PHE A 78 6.01 9.07 12.50
C PHE A 78 6.40 8.49 13.86
N ASN A 79 7.58 7.87 13.92
CA ASN A 79 8.17 7.50 15.20
C ASN A 79 8.52 8.77 15.98
N GLY A 80 7.79 9.02 17.08
CA GLY A 80 7.93 10.17 17.97
C GLY A 80 6.80 11.18 17.87
N SER A 81 6.35 11.63 19.05
CA SER A 81 5.19 12.51 19.19
C SER A 81 5.36 13.85 18.48
N ILE A 82 6.55 14.46 18.54
CA ILE A 82 6.83 15.77 17.92
C ILE A 82 6.77 15.66 16.38
N LYS A 83 7.39 14.63 15.79
CA LYS A 83 7.36 14.42 14.33
C LYS A 83 5.94 14.17 13.83
N THR A 84 5.16 13.38 14.58
CA THR A 84 3.75 13.12 14.26
C THR A 84 2.92 14.39 14.36
N PHE A 85 3.15 15.23 15.37
CA PHE A 85 2.47 16.52 15.52
C PHE A 85 2.80 17.45 14.34
N LEU A 86 4.08 17.59 13.98
CA LEU A 86 4.49 18.38 12.79
C LEU A 86 3.89 17.86 11.50
N GLY A 87 3.79 16.54 11.34
CA GLY A 87 3.12 15.92 10.20
C GLY A 87 1.64 16.28 10.13
N LYS A 88 0.94 16.28 11.27
CA LYS A 88 -0.46 16.71 11.34
C LYS A 88 -0.61 18.20 11.02
N CYS A 89 0.27 19.06 11.51
CA CYS A 89 0.27 20.49 11.15
C CYS A 89 0.49 20.67 9.64
N TYR A 90 1.44 19.93 9.07
CA TYR A 90 1.67 19.94 7.62
C TYR A 90 0.40 19.53 6.85
N ASP A 91 -0.28 18.47 7.24
CA ASP A 91 -1.52 18.02 6.61
C ASP A 91 -2.63 19.07 6.70
N HIS A 92 -2.80 19.72 7.86
CA HIS A 92 -3.83 20.75 8.04
C HIS A 92 -3.56 22.02 7.23
N VAL A 93 -2.31 22.34 6.90
CA VAL A 93 -1.96 23.52 6.09
C VAL A 93 -1.79 23.10 4.63
N PHE A 94 -0.73 22.38 4.33
CA PHE A 94 -0.34 22.07 2.95
C PHE A 94 -1.15 20.96 2.32
N GLY A 95 -1.49 19.93 3.09
CA GLY A 95 -2.39 18.86 2.65
C GLY A 95 -3.78 19.42 2.33
N TRP A 96 -4.31 20.26 3.21
CA TRP A 96 -5.57 20.96 3.00
C TRP A 96 -5.55 21.82 1.73
N ILE A 97 -4.49 22.62 1.51
CA ILE A 97 -4.35 23.45 0.31
C ILE A 97 -4.40 22.59 -0.96
N VAL A 98 -3.63 21.50 -1.03
CA VAL A 98 -3.60 20.63 -2.21
C VAL A 98 -4.99 20.05 -2.47
N LEU A 99 -5.63 19.48 -1.47
CA LEU A 99 -6.94 18.85 -1.60
C LEU A 99 -8.05 19.88 -1.91
N ARG A 100 -8.00 21.05 -1.29
CA ARG A 100 -9.01 22.10 -1.44
C ARG A 100 -9.02 22.75 -2.82
N PHE A 101 -7.83 22.93 -3.41
CA PHE A 101 -7.66 23.67 -4.66
C PHE A 101 -7.37 22.80 -5.89
N ALA A 102 -7.25 21.47 -5.76
CA ALA A 102 -7.24 20.57 -6.90
C ALA A 102 -8.58 20.65 -7.65
N ASP A 103 -8.57 20.55 -8.98
CA ASP A 103 -9.81 20.62 -9.76
C ASP A 103 -10.62 19.32 -9.63
N ARG A 104 -9.94 18.19 -9.47
CA ARG A 104 -10.53 16.89 -9.09
C ARG A 104 -9.67 16.20 -8.06
N VAL A 105 -10.32 15.56 -7.10
CA VAL A 105 -9.65 14.69 -6.13
C VAL A 105 -10.15 13.25 -6.33
N ILE A 106 -9.22 12.35 -6.51
CA ILE A 106 -9.47 10.91 -6.62
C ILE A 106 -8.87 10.26 -5.38
N ALA A 107 -9.59 9.36 -4.74
CA ALA A 107 -9.12 8.55 -3.62
C ALA A 107 -8.99 7.09 -4.04
N ASN A 108 -7.98 6.39 -3.54
CA ASN A 108 -7.77 4.98 -3.85
C ASN A 108 -8.65 4.02 -3.04
N SER A 109 -9.48 4.55 -2.12
CA SER A 109 -10.39 3.80 -1.24
C SER A 109 -11.47 4.73 -0.69
N GLN A 110 -12.58 4.17 -0.19
CA GLN A 110 -13.59 4.92 0.55
C GLN A 110 -13.03 5.52 1.85
N ALA A 111 -12.14 4.78 2.53
CA ALA A 111 -11.45 5.27 3.70
C ALA A 111 -10.61 6.52 3.37
N SER A 112 -9.88 6.51 2.25
CA SER A 112 -9.13 7.69 1.79
C SER A 112 -10.06 8.83 1.36
N ALA A 113 -11.21 8.54 0.72
CA ALA A 113 -12.21 9.55 0.37
C ALA A 113 -12.81 10.22 1.62
N SER A 114 -13.15 9.42 2.62
CA SER A 114 -13.64 9.91 3.92
C SER A 114 -12.61 10.80 4.62
N PHE A 115 -11.33 10.44 4.54
CA PHE A 115 -10.26 11.27 5.06
C PHE A 115 -10.10 12.59 4.29
N VAL A 116 -10.20 12.58 2.96
CA VAL A 116 -10.21 13.81 2.13
C VAL A 116 -11.34 14.72 2.57
N LYS A 117 -12.55 14.17 2.74
CA LYS A 117 -13.72 14.93 3.20
C LYS A 117 -13.49 15.54 4.59
N LYS A 118 -12.95 14.76 5.53
CA LYS A 118 -12.61 15.21 6.89
C LYS A 118 -11.60 16.34 6.89
N LEU A 119 -10.53 16.22 6.08
CA LEU A 119 -9.43 17.18 6.07
C LEU A 119 -9.75 18.46 5.31
N SER A 120 -10.41 18.38 4.15
CA SER A 120 -10.57 19.50 3.22
C SER A 120 -12.02 19.96 3.00
N GLY A 121 -13.00 19.22 3.52
CA GLY A 121 -14.42 19.46 3.26
C GLY A 121 -14.87 19.07 1.85
N ARG A 122 -13.98 18.53 0.99
CA ARG A 122 -14.29 18.15 -0.38
C ARG A 122 -14.59 16.66 -0.52
N ASP A 123 -15.49 16.34 -1.43
CA ASP A 123 -15.73 14.97 -1.84
C ASP A 123 -14.63 14.52 -2.82
N ALA A 124 -14.21 13.27 -2.70
CA ALA A 124 -13.30 12.62 -3.61
C ALA A 124 -14.02 11.48 -4.34
N MET A 125 -13.75 11.33 -5.63
CA MET A 125 -14.21 10.18 -6.39
C MET A 125 -13.33 8.97 -6.03
N VAL A 126 -13.93 7.81 -5.80
CA VAL A 126 -13.17 6.61 -5.49
C VAL A 126 -12.87 5.84 -6.77
N ILE A 127 -11.57 5.66 -7.03
CA ILE A 127 -11.07 4.74 -8.04
C ILE A 127 -10.09 3.80 -7.33
N TYR A 128 -10.52 2.57 -7.13
CA TYR A 128 -9.65 1.56 -6.51
C TYR A 128 -8.38 1.38 -7.35
N ARG A 129 -7.26 1.28 -6.65
CA ARG A 129 -6.00 1.01 -7.34
C ARG A 129 -6.05 -0.38 -7.99
N GLY A 130 -5.86 -0.42 -9.31
CA GLY A 130 -5.75 -1.68 -10.03
C GLY A 130 -4.51 -2.49 -9.61
N THR A 131 -4.65 -3.80 -9.65
CA THR A 131 -3.58 -4.77 -9.43
C THR A 131 -3.31 -5.51 -10.74
N LYS A 132 -2.08 -5.99 -10.92
CA LYS A 132 -1.67 -6.74 -12.12
C LYS A 132 -2.22 -8.18 -12.06
N THR A 133 -3.54 -8.33 -12.13
CA THR A 133 -4.25 -9.60 -11.93
C THR A 133 -3.69 -10.70 -12.82
N GLN A 134 -3.52 -10.45 -14.12
CA GLN A 134 -2.98 -11.43 -15.08
C GLN A 134 -1.57 -11.92 -14.71
N ILE A 135 -0.68 -11.02 -14.24
CA ILE A 135 0.67 -11.42 -13.82
C ILE A 135 0.59 -12.29 -12.57
N ILE A 136 -0.29 -11.94 -11.62
CA ILE A 136 -0.46 -12.71 -10.39
C ILE A 136 -1.02 -14.10 -10.72
N GLU A 137 -2.01 -14.20 -11.59
CA GLU A 137 -2.63 -15.47 -11.98
C GLU A 137 -1.63 -16.40 -12.71
N GLN A 138 -0.83 -15.86 -13.62
CA GLN A 138 0.17 -16.61 -14.38
C GLN A 138 1.42 -16.97 -13.57
N CYS A 139 1.68 -16.27 -12.47
CA CYS A 139 2.81 -16.58 -11.61
C CYS A 139 2.65 -17.98 -10.98
N VAL A 140 3.71 -18.76 -10.99
CA VAL A 140 3.75 -20.09 -10.36
C VAL A 140 4.42 -20.01 -8.99
N PRO A 141 4.09 -20.92 -8.04
CA PRO A 141 4.81 -21.02 -6.78
C PRO A 141 6.31 -21.29 -7.00
N ASP A 142 7.15 -20.70 -6.14
CA ASP A 142 8.60 -20.94 -6.16
C ASP A 142 8.90 -22.39 -5.73
N GLN A 143 9.30 -23.24 -6.69
CA GLN A 143 9.50 -24.67 -6.47
C GLN A 143 10.59 -24.97 -5.42
N LYS A 144 11.66 -24.17 -5.37
CA LYS A 144 12.72 -24.34 -4.38
C LYS A 144 12.19 -24.13 -2.96
N THR A 145 11.32 -23.12 -2.79
CA THR A 145 10.66 -22.84 -1.52
C THR A 145 9.67 -23.95 -1.16
N VAL A 146 8.89 -24.45 -2.11
CA VAL A 146 7.97 -25.59 -1.88
C VAL A 146 8.74 -26.82 -1.39
N GLU A 147 9.85 -27.17 -2.02
CA GLU A 147 10.67 -28.32 -1.66
C GLU A 147 11.34 -28.15 -0.29
N ALA A 148 11.93 -26.96 -0.03
CA ALA A 148 12.65 -26.67 1.19
C ALA A 148 11.76 -26.72 2.46
N TYR A 149 10.49 -26.39 2.31
CA TYR A 149 9.53 -26.30 3.44
C TYR A 149 8.36 -27.29 3.33
N ARG A 150 8.59 -28.38 2.62
CA ARG A 150 7.57 -29.46 2.48
C ARG A 150 7.14 -29.97 3.85
N GLY A 151 5.84 -30.07 4.06
CA GLY A 151 5.25 -30.53 5.32
C GLY A 151 5.16 -29.49 6.44
N LYS A 152 5.56 -28.24 6.15
CA LYS A 152 5.33 -27.10 7.04
C LYS A 152 4.12 -26.29 6.56
N THR A 153 3.36 -25.72 7.49
CA THR A 153 2.40 -24.67 7.14
C THR A 153 3.12 -23.33 7.03
N ILE A 154 2.94 -22.66 5.91
CA ILE A 154 3.65 -21.44 5.58
C ILE A 154 2.77 -20.22 5.87
N ILE A 155 3.23 -19.38 6.78
CA ILE A 155 2.64 -18.06 7.04
C ILE A 155 3.48 -17.02 6.28
N ALA A 156 2.87 -16.02 5.66
CA ALA A 156 3.60 -14.97 4.98
C ALA A 156 3.18 -13.57 5.42
N PHE A 157 4.15 -12.69 5.50
CA PHE A 157 3.99 -11.23 5.48
C PHE A 157 4.68 -10.71 4.23
N ILE A 158 4.03 -9.80 3.50
CA ILE A 158 4.62 -9.10 2.37
C ILE A 158 4.43 -7.59 2.52
N GLY A 159 5.53 -6.84 2.49
CA GLY A 159 5.49 -5.38 2.62
C GLY A 159 6.80 -4.76 3.07
N ARG A 160 6.81 -3.42 3.17
CA ARG A 160 7.96 -2.69 3.70
C ARG A 160 8.10 -2.93 5.20
N LEU A 161 9.32 -3.14 5.67
CA LEU A 161 9.60 -3.31 7.09
C LEU A 161 9.76 -1.94 7.78
N ILE A 162 8.63 -1.30 8.04
CA ILE A 162 8.49 -0.04 8.77
C ILE A 162 7.51 -0.24 9.94
N ASP A 163 7.61 0.58 10.97
CA ASP A 163 6.79 0.46 12.19
C ASP A 163 5.29 0.36 11.89
N GLY A 164 4.76 1.22 10.99
CA GLY A 164 3.36 1.22 10.62
C GLY A 164 2.82 -0.07 10.00
N LYS A 165 3.68 -1.03 9.63
CA LYS A 165 3.29 -2.33 9.07
C LYS A 165 3.08 -3.43 10.13
N GLY A 166 3.35 -3.15 11.41
CA GLY A 166 3.01 -4.03 12.52
C GLY A 166 3.70 -5.40 12.53
N THR A 167 4.80 -5.57 11.77
CA THR A 167 5.52 -6.86 11.68
C THR A 167 6.02 -7.33 13.06
N ARG A 168 6.23 -6.41 14.00
CA ARG A 168 6.56 -6.73 15.40
C ARG A 168 5.45 -7.52 16.08
N ASP A 169 4.18 -7.18 15.81
CA ASP A 169 3.03 -7.88 16.38
C ASP A 169 2.93 -9.30 15.82
N LEU A 170 3.25 -9.50 14.52
CA LEU A 170 3.34 -10.83 13.95
C LEU A 170 4.40 -11.68 14.65
N ILE A 171 5.64 -11.17 14.80
CA ILE A 171 6.70 -11.93 15.51
C ILE A 171 6.30 -12.23 16.96
N THR A 172 5.66 -11.27 17.64
CA THR A 172 5.16 -11.48 19.01
C THR A 172 4.04 -12.54 19.04
N ALA A 173 3.17 -12.57 18.03
CA ALA A 173 2.14 -13.60 17.89
C ALA A 173 2.72 -14.99 17.67
N LEU A 174 3.73 -15.11 16.80
CA LEU A 174 4.43 -16.38 16.53
C LEU A 174 5.07 -16.97 17.82
N ALA A 175 5.67 -16.12 18.65
CA ALA A 175 6.23 -16.54 19.94
C ALA A 175 5.19 -17.13 20.91
N ARG A 176 3.90 -16.79 20.73
CA ARG A 176 2.77 -17.31 21.55
C ARG A 176 2.18 -18.59 21.01
N LEU A 177 2.50 -18.99 19.78
CA LEU A 177 1.92 -20.19 19.16
C LEU A 177 2.54 -21.48 19.67
N GLU A 178 3.83 -21.42 20.08
CA GLU A 178 4.59 -22.59 20.57
C GLU A 178 4.50 -23.81 19.61
N ARG A 179 4.47 -23.55 18.28
CA ARG A 179 4.33 -24.53 17.21
C ARG A 179 5.66 -24.68 16.45
N THR A 180 6.05 -25.90 16.11
CA THR A 180 7.26 -26.19 15.34
C THR A 180 7.00 -26.61 13.90
N ASP A 181 5.75 -26.89 13.56
CA ASP A 181 5.27 -27.31 12.24
C ASP A 181 4.97 -26.15 11.29
N ILE A 182 5.24 -24.90 11.70
CA ILE A 182 5.07 -23.69 10.92
C ILE A 182 6.41 -23.07 10.52
N VAL A 183 6.39 -22.33 9.42
CA VAL A 183 7.43 -21.38 9.02
C VAL A 183 6.80 -20.07 8.58
N THR A 184 7.45 -18.97 8.89
CA THR A 184 6.95 -17.64 8.53
C THR A 184 7.91 -16.93 7.60
N PHE A 185 7.41 -16.48 6.46
CA PHE A 185 8.15 -15.74 5.45
C PHE A 185 7.90 -14.25 5.59
N ILE A 186 8.97 -13.49 5.77
CA ILE A 186 8.97 -12.03 5.78
C ILE A 186 9.54 -11.55 4.45
N ILE A 187 8.63 -11.14 3.54
CA ILE A 187 8.95 -10.72 2.18
C ILE A 187 8.95 -9.19 2.11
N GLY A 188 10.12 -8.61 1.92
CA GLY A 188 10.34 -7.17 1.88
C GLY A 188 11.47 -6.74 2.79
N GLY A 189 11.88 -5.48 2.67
CA GLY A 189 12.95 -4.88 3.46
C GLY A 189 12.54 -3.53 4.04
N GLY A 190 13.38 -2.99 4.89
CA GLY A 190 13.17 -1.69 5.50
C GLY A 190 13.95 -1.48 6.79
N PRO A 191 13.86 -0.27 7.38
CA PRO A 191 14.65 0.10 8.56
C PRO A 191 14.39 -0.77 9.80
N GLU A 192 13.23 -1.44 9.88
CA GLU A 192 12.88 -2.31 11.00
C GLU A 192 13.53 -3.69 10.92
N GLU A 193 14.15 -4.09 9.78
CA GLU A 193 14.65 -5.45 9.57
C GLU A 193 15.63 -5.91 10.65
N ALA A 194 16.60 -5.06 11.00
CA ALA A 194 17.58 -5.39 12.02
C ALA A 194 16.95 -5.57 13.42
N HIS A 195 15.91 -4.78 13.73
CA HIS A 195 15.18 -4.90 14.98
C HIS A 195 14.33 -6.19 14.99
N LEU A 196 13.66 -6.50 13.90
CA LEU A 196 12.84 -7.71 13.76
C LEU A 196 13.69 -8.98 13.89
N LYS A 197 14.88 -9.01 13.28
CA LYS A 197 15.83 -10.12 13.44
C LYS A 197 16.29 -10.30 14.90
N LYS A 198 16.53 -9.20 15.64
CA LYS A 198 16.81 -9.28 17.08
C LYS A 198 15.62 -9.83 17.88
N MET A 199 14.39 -9.50 17.49
CA MET A 199 13.20 -10.06 18.12
C MET A 199 13.08 -11.57 17.86
N THR A 200 13.36 -12.05 16.64
CA THR A 200 13.33 -13.49 16.33
C THR A 200 14.33 -14.25 17.19
N THR A 201 15.54 -13.74 17.35
CA THR A 201 16.56 -14.35 18.25
C THR A 201 16.09 -14.33 19.72
N LYS A 202 15.57 -13.20 20.19
CA LYS A 202 15.04 -13.09 21.56
C LYS A 202 13.95 -14.13 21.85
N TYR A 203 13.10 -14.42 20.88
CA TYR A 203 11.99 -15.37 21.01
C TYR A 203 12.33 -16.79 20.53
N ARG A 204 13.60 -17.07 20.14
CA ARG A 204 14.06 -18.37 19.65
C ARG A 204 13.30 -18.86 18.42
N LEU A 205 13.03 -17.94 17.49
CA LEU A 205 12.26 -18.19 16.25
C LEU A 205 13.15 -18.18 15.00
N GLU A 206 14.49 -18.22 15.12
CA GLU A 206 15.42 -18.08 13.99
C GLU A 206 15.22 -19.16 12.93
N ASN A 207 14.82 -20.36 13.34
CA ASN A 207 14.54 -21.47 12.43
C ASN A 207 13.12 -21.46 11.86
N GLN A 208 12.26 -20.55 12.34
CA GLN A 208 10.86 -20.45 11.93
C GLN A 208 10.55 -19.16 11.16
N VAL A 209 11.38 -18.13 11.25
CA VAL A 209 11.16 -16.84 10.59
C VAL A 209 12.26 -16.58 9.57
N ILE A 210 11.89 -16.60 8.30
CA ILE A 210 12.81 -16.45 7.17
C ILE A 210 12.61 -15.08 6.54
N PHE A 211 13.67 -14.28 6.51
CA PHE A 211 13.67 -12.95 5.87
C PHE A 211 14.20 -13.06 4.44
N PHE A 212 13.35 -12.74 3.46
CA PHE A 212 13.72 -12.76 2.04
C PHE A 212 14.29 -11.42 1.54
N GLY A 213 14.18 -10.35 2.33
CA GLY A 213 14.56 -9.02 1.87
C GLY A 213 13.70 -8.49 0.72
N ASN A 214 14.20 -7.45 0.05
CA ASN A 214 13.54 -6.90 -1.13
C ASN A 214 13.74 -7.80 -2.35
N LEU A 215 12.65 -8.25 -2.95
CA LEU A 215 12.64 -9.09 -4.14
C LEU A 215 11.95 -8.39 -5.32
N PRO A 216 12.31 -8.76 -6.58
CA PRO A 216 11.49 -8.42 -7.74
C PRO A 216 10.07 -8.93 -7.57
N PHE A 217 9.09 -8.21 -8.15
CA PHE A 217 7.67 -8.45 -7.94
C PHE A 217 7.25 -9.90 -8.20
N GLU A 218 7.64 -10.45 -9.36
CA GLU A 218 7.29 -11.82 -9.76
C GLU A 218 7.88 -12.86 -8.81
N LYS A 219 9.10 -12.62 -8.32
CA LYS A 219 9.76 -13.52 -7.36
C LYS A 219 9.09 -13.48 -6.00
N ALA A 220 8.73 -12.27 -5.54
CA ALA A 220 7.97 -12.09 -4.30
C ALA A 220 6.61 -12.80 -4.37
N LEU A 221 5.91 -12.69 -5.50
CA LEU A 221 4.66 -13.42 -5.74
C LEU A 221 4.83 -14.93 -5.78
N GLY A 222 5.90 -15.44 -6.41
CA GLY A 222 6.20 -16.87 -6.43
C GLY A 222 6.34 -17.43 -5.02
N ILE A 223 7.00 -16.71 -4.13
CA ILE A 223 7.11 -17.08 -2.71
C ILE A 223 5.76 -16.91 -2.00
N LEU A 224 5.04 -15.81 -2.23
CA LEU A 224 3.73 -15.58 -1.63
C LEU A 224 2.73 -16.70 -2.01
N LYS A 225 2.81 -17.23 -3.22
CA LYS A 225 1.97 -18.35 -3.67
C LYS A 225 2.26 -19.68 -2.96
N THR A 226 3.41 -19.82 -2.30
CA THR A 226 3.68 -21.00 -1.46
C THR A 226 3.04 -20.90 -0.08
N ALA A 227 2.62 -19.71 0.34
CA ALA A 227 2.02 -19.51 1.66
C ALA A 227 0.64 -20.18 1.77
N ASP A 228 0.27 -20.53 2.98
CA ASP A 228 -1.07 -21.01 3.37
C ASP A 228 -1.90 -19.86 3.95
N VAL A 229 -1.26 -19.02 4.76
CA VAL A 229 -1.88 -17.89 5.46
C VAL A 229 -1.05 -16.63 5.22
N VAL A 230 -1.70 -15.53 4.92
CA VAL A 230 -1.05 -14.20 4.83
C VAL A 230 -1.53 -13.32 5.96
N VAL A 231 -0.59 -12.71 6.68
CA VAL A 231 -0.89 -11.82 7.80
C VAL A 231 -0.48 -10.39 7.43
N ASN A 232 -1.44 -9.46 7.49
CA ASN A 232 -1.21 -8.03 7.34
C ASN A 232 -1.56 -7.29 8.64
N PRO A 233 -0.62 -7.13 9.59
CA PRO A 233 -0.89 -6.55 10.91
C PRO A 233 -0.71 -5.04 10.94
N SER A 234 -0.93 -4.34 9.83
CA SER A 234 -0.68 -2.91 9.67
C SER A 234 -1.45 -2.04 10.66
N TYR A 235 -0.85 -0.93 11.07
CA TYR A 235 -1.52 0.07 11.93
C TYR A 235 -2.27 1.14 11.13
N THR A 236 -1.96 1.27 9.85
CA THR A 236 -2.64 2.19 8.92
C THR A 236 -2.47 1.71 7.49
N GLU A 237 -3.53 1.84 6.69
CA GLU A 237 -3.55 1.52 5.26
C GLU A 237 -4.45 2.49 4.52
N GLY A 238 -4.03 2.92 3.32
CA GLY A 238 -4.95 3.58 2.41
C GLY A 238 -5.83 2.55 1.71
N LEU A 239 -5.18 1.70 0.91
CA LEU A 239 -5.71 0.46 0.36
C LEU A 239 -4.56 -0.56 0.34
N PRO A 240 -4.63 -1.66 1.11
CA PRO A 240 -3.51 -2.58 1.28
C PRO A 240 -3.31 -3.47 0.04
N THR A 241 -2.34 -3.14 -0.80
CA THR A 241 -2.03 -3.95 -1.99
C THR A 241 -1.57 -5.37 -1.64
N SER A 242 -0.89 -5.54 -0.51
CA SER A 242 -0.49 -6.85 -0.01
C SER A 242 -1.67 -7.77 0.31
N VAL A 243 -2.77 -7.21 0.82
CA VAL A 243 -4.01 -7.97 1.07
C VAL A 243 -4.68 -8.33 -0.27
N THR A 244 -4.73 -7.38 -1.22
CA THR A 244 -5.25 -7.66 -2.57
C THR A 244 -4.41 -8.73 -3.30
N GLU A 245 -3.08 -8.65 -3.20
CA GLU A 245 -2.16 -9.64 -3.78
C GLU A 245 -2.35 -11.02 -3.14
N ALA A 246 -2.52 -11.10 -1.81
CA ALA A 246 -2.80 -12.33 -1.09
C ALA A 246 -4.14 -12.96 -1.52
N ALA A 247 -5.19 -12.15 -1.64
CA ALA A 247 -6.50 -12.59 -2.10
C ALA A 247 -6.44 -13.12 -3.55
N LEU A 248 -5.75 -12.43 -4.47
CA LEU A 248 -5.52 -12.90 -5.83
C LEU A 248 -4.67 -14.17 -5.90
N CYS A 249 -3.83 -14.43 -4.89
CA CYS A 249 -3.13 -15.70 -4.72
C CYS A 249 -3.98 -16.78 -4.03
N ARG A 250 -5.25 -16.51 -3.72
CA ARG A 250 -6.18 -17.41 -3.03
C ARG A 250 -5.68 -17.87 -1.67
N LYS A 251 -5.09 -16.94 -0.90
CA LYS A 251 -4.58 -17.23 0.44
C LYS A 251 -5.57 -16.82 1.52
N ALA A 252 -5.66 -17.61 2.59
CA ALA A 252 -6.37 -17.17 3.78
C ALA A 252 -5.69 -15.94 4.37
N ILE A 253 -6.47 -14.93 4.75
CA ILE A 253 -5.96 -13.63 5.15
C ILE A 253 -6.37 -13.31 6.58
N ILE A 254 -5.39 -12.90 7.38
CA ILE A 254 -5.59 -12.25 8.66
C ILE A 254 -5.07 -10.84 8.52
N ALA A 255 -5.94 -9.84 8.61
CA ALA A 255 -5.54 -8.45 8.47
C ALA A 255 -6.14 -7.58 9.58
N THR A 256 -5.49 -6.48 9.87
CA THR A 256 -6.04 -5.47 10.78
C THR A 256 -7.10 -4.63 10.07
N ASP A 257 -8.17 -4.33 10.81
CA ASP A 257 -9.28 -3.49 10.36
C ASP A 257 -8.89 -2.00 10.42
N VAL A 258 -8.08 -1.58 9.47
CA VAL A 258 -7.57 -0.20 9.37
C VAL A 258 -7.69 0.32 7.94
N GLY A 259 -8.05 1.60 7.80
CA GLY A 259 -8.17 2.26 6.50
C GLY A 259 -9.06 1.49 5.53
N GLY A 260 -8.57 1.27 4.31
CA GLY A 260 -9.28 0.55 3.26
C GLY A 260 -9.17 -0.98 3.31
N THR A 261 -8.68 -1.58 4.40
CA THR A 261 -8.57 -3.06 4.50
C THR A 261 -9.92 -3.73 4.35
N ARG A 262 -10.95 -3.18 5.02
CA ARG A 262 -12.34 -3.67 4.95
C ARG A 262 -12.96 -3.59 3.55
N GLU A 263 -12.35 -2.83 2.67
CA GLU A 263 -12.79 -2.71 1.28
C GLU A 263 -12.23 -3.83 0.38
N VAL A 264 -11.18 -4.52 0.86
CA VAL A 264 -10.54 -5.67 0.19
C VAL A 264 -11.09 -6.98 0.71
N ILE A 265 -11.17 -7.15 2.03
CA ILE A 265 -11.81 -8.29 2.70
C ILE A 265 -12.82 -7.79 3.71
N SER A 266 -14.01 -8.40 3.73
CA SER A 266 -15.11 -7.97 4.61
C SER A 266 -15.00 -8.52 6.04
N GLY A 267 -14.27 -9.62 6.20
CA GLY A 267 -14.22 -10.40 7.44
C GLY A 267 -15.41 -11.35 7.60
N SER A 268 -16.26 -11.47 6.56
CA SER A 268 -17.47 -12.28 6.58
C SER A 268 -17.33 -13.50 5.65
N GLY A 269 -16.32 -14.35 5.92
CA GLY A 269 -16.09 -15.58 5.14
C GLY A 269 -15.05 -15.43 4.03
N ASP A 270 -14.35 -14.29 3.94
CA ASP A 270 -13.27 -13.99 2.98
C ASP A 270 -11.93 -13.69 3.67
N GLY A 271 -11.86 -13.81 4.99
CA GLY A 271 -10.68 -13.58 5.80
C GLY A 271 -11.04 -13.17 7.23
N PHE A 272 -10.04 -12.84 8.03
CA PHE A 272 -10.25 -12.34 9.39
C PHE A 272 -9.81 -10.89 9.50
N LEU A 273 -10.71 -10.03 9.98
CA LEU A 273 -10.42 -8.65 10.38
C LEU A 273 -10.28 -8.56 11.89
N ILE A 274 -9.16 -8.04 12.36
CA ILE A 274 -8.85 -7.89 13.79
C ILE A 274 -8.45 -6.44 14.10
N PRO A 275 -8.65 -5.97 15.34
CA PRO A 275 -8.10 -4.66 15.75
C PRO A 275 -6.57 -4.63 15.64
N PRO A 276 -5.97 -3.49 15.29
CA PRO A 276 -4.50 -3.34 15.27
C PRO A 276 -3.90 -3.43 16.68
N ARG A 277 -2.60 -3.76 16.78
CA ARG A 277 -1.84 -3.88 18.04
C ARG A 277 -2.37 -4.97 18.97
N ARG A 278 -2.85 -6.06 18.41
CA ARG A 278 -3.40 -7.21 19.15
C ARG A 278 -2.72 -8.52 18.69
N PRO A 279 -1.43 -8.71 19.06
CA PRO A 279 -0.68 -9.93 18.69
C PRO A 279 -1.34 -11.21 19.19
N GLU A 280 -2.08 -11.16 20.31
CA GLU A 280 -2.83 -12.29 20.81
C GLU A 280 -3.95 -12.74 19.86
N LEU A 281 -4.64 -11.82 19.18
CA LEU A 281 -5.65 -12.15 18.19
C LEU A 281 -5.03 -12.67 16.89
N ILE A 282 -3.85 -12.16 16.51
CA ILE A 282 -3.09 -12.73 15.39
C ILE A 282 -2.79 -14.21 15.68
N ALA A 283 -2.24 -14.51 16.86
CA ALA A 283 -1.92 -15.88 17.26
C ALA A 283 -3.18 -16.79 17.32
N GLU A 284 -4.29 -16.28 17.86
CA GLU A 284 -5.57 -16.98 17.89
C GLU A 284 -6.05 -17.36 16.50
N LYS A 285 -6.08 -16.40 15.55
CA LYS A 285 -6.56 -16.66 14.20
C LYS A 285 -5.60 -17.53 13.38
N ILE A 286 -4.28 -17.41 13.59
CA ILE A 286 -3.32 -18.34 13.00
C ILE A 286 -3.62 -19.76 13.50
N ARG A 287 -3.71 -19.98 14.82
CA ARG A 287 -4.01 -21.30 15.40
C ARG A 287 -5.29 -21.86 14.82
N TYR A 288 -6.34 -21.07 14.75
CA TYR A 288 -7.60 -21.48 14.17
C TYR A 288 -7.44 -21.98 12.72
N LEU A 289 -6.73 -21.23 11.86
CA LEU A 289 -6.51 -21.64 10.46
C LEU A 289 -5.58 -22.84 10.31
N LEU A 290 -4.69 -23.09 11.28
CA LEU A 290 -3.86 -24.30 11.32
C LEU A 290 -4.70 -25.54 11.61
N ASP A 291 -5.70 -25.41 12.47
CA ASP A 291 -6.54 -26.50 12.94
C ASP A 291 -7.75 -26.74 11.99
N HIS A 292 -8.04 -25.79 11.04
CA HIS A 292 -9.16 -25.86 10.10
C HIS A 292 -8.69 -25.64 8.64
N PRO A 293 -7.98 -26.64 8.03
CA PRO A 293 -7.40 -26.49 6.69
C PRO A 293 -8.43 -26.28 5.59
N ASP A 294 -9.62 -26.92 5.67
CA ASP A 294 -10.67 -26.78 4.67
C ASP A 294 -11.26 -25.36 4.68
N GLU A 295 -11.49 -24.80 5.86
CA GLU A 295 -11.96 -23.42 5.99
C GLU A 295 -10.89 -22.41 5.52
N ARG A 296 -9.61 -22.66 5.84
CA ARG A 296 -8.49 -21.89 5.34
C ARG A 296 -8.50 -21.81 3.82
N GLU A 297 -8.70 -22.92 3.13
CA GLU A 297 -8.79 -22.96 1.67
C GLU A 297 -10.03 -22.21 1.16
N GLN A 298 -11.18 -22.39 1.82
CA GLN A 298 -12.42 -21.71 1.44
C GLN A 298 -12.33 -20.19 1.59
N LEU A 299 -11.75 -19.68 2.68
CA LEU A 299 -11.51 -18.25 2.89
C LEU A 299 -10.66 -17.65 1.76
N GLY A 300 -9.62 -18.36 1.32
CA GLY A 300 -8.79 -17.93 0.20
C GLY A 300 -9.55 -17.88 -1.14
N LYS A 301 -10.42 -18.84 -1.41
CA LYS A 301 -11.29 -18.85 -2.60
C LYS A 301 -12.27 -17.69 -2.58
N ASN A 302 -12.89 -17.43 -1.44
CA ASN A 302 -13.85 -16.34 -1.27
C ASN A 302 -13.17 -14.97 -1.42
N ALA A 303 -11.99 -14.76 -0.80
CA ALA A 303 -11.21 -13.56 -0.95
C ALA A 303 -10.86 -13.28 -2.43
N TYR A 304 -10.48 -14.30 -3.19
CA TYR A 304 -10.24 -14.17 -4.63
C TYR A 304 -11.47 -13.71 -5.39
N ALA A 305 -12.63 -14.30 -5.13
CA ALA A 305 -13.87 -13.92 -5.79
C ALA A 305 -14.24 -12.45 -5.58
N GLU A 306 -14.05 -11.93 -4.35
CA GLU A 306 -14.31 -10.54 -4.01
C GLU A 306 -13.39 -9.55 -4.72
N VAL A 307 -12.11 -9.90 -4.95
CA VAL A 307 -11.12 -8.94 -5.42
C VAL A 307 -10.84 -9.01 -6.91
N SER A 308 -11.08 -10.14 -7.58
CA SER A 308 -10.63 -10.40 -8.94
C SER A 308 -11.16 -9.38 -9.97
N GLU A 309 -12.41 -8.98 -9.84
CA GLU A 309 -13.02 -7.96 -10.72
C GLU A 309 -12.87 -6.54 -10.18
N LYS A 310 -13.01 -6.38 -8.86
CA LYS A 310 -13.09 -5.07 -8.21
C LYS A 310 -11.80 -4.27 -8.32
N PHE A 311 -10.64 -4.95 -8.27
CA PHE A 311 -9.32 -4.33 -8.23
C PHE A 311 -8.48 -4.57 -9.50
N SER A 312 -9.12 -4.71 -10.66
CA SER A 312 -8.40 -4.85 -11.95
C SER A 312 -7.86 -3.50 -12.45
N TRP A 313 -6.70 -3.56 -13.17
CA TRP A 313 -6.16 -2.38 -13.84
C TRP A 313 -7.07 -1.90 -14.98
N ASP A 314 -7.75 -2.78 -15.67
CA ASP A 314 -8.62 -2.43 -16.79
C ASP A 314 -9.74 -1.53 -16.28
N ARG A 315 -10.45 -1.96 -15.23
CA ARG A 315 -11.49 -1.16 -14.60
C ARG A 315 -10.98 0.19 -14.06
N ALA A 316 -9.81 0.19 -13.42
CA ALA A 316 -9.22 1.42 -12.92
C ALA A 316 -8.85 2.39 -14.05
N SER A 317 -8.24 1.88 -15.14
CA SER A 317 -7.83 2.69 -16.28
C SER A 317 -9.01 3.30 -17.02
N ASP A 318 -10.12 2.57 -17.20
CA ASP A 318 -11.33 3.07 -17.85
C ASP A 318 -11.89 4.28 -17.10
N HIS A 319 -12.01 4.20 -15.77
CA HIS A 319 -12.45 5.34 -14.96
C HIS A 319 -11.47 6.53 -15.03
N TYR A 320 -10.15 6.28 -15.03
CA TYR A 320 -9.18 7.36 -15.21
C TYR A 320 -9.28 8.00 -16.58
N ILE A 321 -9.43 7.23 -17.65
CA ILE A 321 -9.58 7.74 -19.02
C ILE A 321 -10.82 8.62 -19.13
N GLU A 322 -11.95 8.19 -18.60
CA GLU A 322 -13.21 8.96 -18.59
C GLU A 322 -13.03 10.34 -17.95
N ILE A 323 -12.47 10.38 -16.73
CA ILE A 323 -12.24 11.62 -15.97
C ILE A 323 -11.27 12.55 -16.70
N LEU A 324 -10.14 11.99 -17.16
CA LEU A 324 -9.08 12.79 -17.77
C LEU A 324 -9.53 13.33 -19.14
N SER A 325 -10.23 12.53 -19.95
CA SER A 325 -10.78 12.97 -21.24
C SER A 325 -11.81 14.10 -21.07
N GLY A 326 -12.74 13.95 -20.12
CA GLY A 326 -13.72 14.98 -19.84
C GLY A 326 -13.09 16.32 -19.39
N LEU A 327 -12.02 16.26 -18.58
CA LEU A 327 -11.31 17.48 -18.17
C LEU A 327 -10.53 18.12 -19.33
N ALA A 328 -9.93 17.34 -20.21
CA ALA A 328 -9.19 17.84 -21.36
C ALA A 328 -10.13 18.52 -22.39
N GLU A 329 -11.30 17.94 -22.64
CA GLU A 329 -12.31 18.50 -23.56
C GLU A 329 -12.89 19.82 -23.03
N ASN A 330 -13.22 19.89 -21.74
CA ASN A 330 -13.73 21.12 -21.13
C ASN A 330 -12.72 22.26 -21.24
N LYS A 331 -11.43 21.98 -21.10
CA LYS A 331 -10.38 22.99 -21.29
C LYS A 331 -10.30 23.49 -22.73
N LYS A 332 -10.53 22.64 -23.73
CA LYS A 332 -10.53 23.04 -25.16
C LYS A 332 -11.73 23.94 -25.49
N LYS A 333 -12.89 23.73 -24.87
CA LYS A 333 -14.09 24.55 -25.07
C LYS A 333 -13.98 25.97 -24.47
N HIS A 334 -13.10 26.16 -23.49
CA HIS A 334 -12.90 27.47 -22.81
C HIS A 334 -11.61 28.20 -23.26
N ARG A 335 -10.93 27.73 -24.29
CA ARG A 335 -9.84 28.39 -25.02
C ARG A 335 -10.33 28.98 -26.35
#